data_9b7e86a34a17360b8767206bf6be39f0
#
_entry.id   9b7e86a34a17360b8767206bf6be39f0
#
_cell.length_a   1.000
_cell.length_b   1.000
_cell.length_c   1.000
_cell.angle_alpha   90.00
_cell.angle_beta   90.00
_cell.angle_gamma   90.00
#
_symmetry.space_group_name_H-M   'P 1'
#
loop_
_entity.id
_entity.type
_entity.pdbx_description
1 polymer ?
#
loop_
_entity_poly.entity_id
_entity_poly.type
_entity_poly.pdbx_seq_one_letter_code
_entity_poly.pdbx_strand_id
1 'polypeptide(L)'
;MKIRNLLPLFMLLLTGCNNTSSTSSVESSSISSSSSSKESSSSLITSSINKDGYYKHENDSLNYETMRRTFYYKDIPTTGDTNILVVPVRFKDSTYVEKEYGSYSNVKEDIKKAFFGEDYETGWESVSSFYKKSSYNKLNIQGEVTDWFTTDKTFDELTRLTVNEYTDPTIYILRQVDDWYKENYGETTKFDKDKDGYIDAIWMVYDAPYLNQNRIDWAYTTWDFMNHELPYVESPIAYTYAWASVDFMYDGNYKDENNNTLVDAHTLIHETGHLLGLEDYYDYDGKETPLGSLDMMDTNIGDHNGYSKYSLGWTNPYVVTNECEIEIKPFQENGDIILVKNDWNKSSMDEYLLIEFYTPTGLNALDAQNLKENKYKTLYQENGIKIYHVDARLGYYTNERFSEYTDELYGINTNYKFSTKLAHSNTGGKSADKNFKLIKLLENGGTNKLSSFSNIADDSMLFHEGDTFNPYDFNRVFFEPGYFNDGEEMNFSITIKELTDEKAVIKFEKLN
;
A
#
# COMPACT_ATOMS: atom_id res chain seq x y z
N MET A 1 17.37 25.09 10.41
CA MET A 1 17.53 25.22 8.96
C MET A 1 16.12 25.18 8.39
N LYS A 2 15.65 26.20 7.72
CA LYS A 2 14.24 26.30 7.31
C LYS A 2 14.01 25.37 6.12
N ILE A 3 13.26 24.31 6.34
CA ILE A 3 12.71 23.44 5.28
C ILE A 3 11.63 24.25 4.57
N ARG A 4 11.87 24.59 3.33
CA ARG A 4 10.84 25.17 2.44
C ARG A 4 10.11 24.01 1.77
N ASN A 5 8.86 23.89 2.10
CA ASN A 5 7.91 22.98 1.47
C ASN A 5 7.89 23.19 -0.05
N LEU A 6 8.25 22.16 -0.80
CA LEU A 6 7.91 22.02 -2.20
C LEU A 6 6.92 20.85 -2.30
N LEU A 7 5.64 21.19 -2.30
CA LEU A 7 4.59 20.28 -2.72
C LEU A 7 4.81 19.86 -4.17
N PRO A 8 4.68 18.60 -4.53
CA PRO A 8 4.47 18.23 -5.91
C PRO A 8 3.08 18.71 -6.34
N LEU A 9 3.07 19.73 -7.17
CA LEU A 9 1.87 20.31 -7.78
C LEU A 9 1.41 19.38 -8.91
N PHE A 10 0.58 18.38 -8.59
CA PHE A 10 -0.17 17.66 -9.61
C PHE A 10 -1.33 18.53 -10.10
N MET A 11 -1.05 19.36 -11.06
CA MET A 11 -2.06 20.16 -11.77
C MET A 11 -2.54 19.35 -12.97
N LEU A 12 -3.68 18.66 -12.85
CA LEU A 12 -4.45 18.23 -14.01
C LEU A 12 -5.14 19.46 -14.60
N LEU A 13 -4.56 20.03 -15.65
CA LEU A 13 -5.23 21.03 -16.51
C LEU A 13 -6.11 20.27 -17.53
N LEU A 14 -7.40 20.24 -17.27
CA LEU A 14 -8.41 19.86 -18.24
C LEU A 14 -8.81 21.10 -19.02
N THR A 15 -8.30 21.26 -20.24
CA THR A 15 -8.84 22.22 -21.21
C THR A 15 -10.01 21.58 -21.96
N GLY A 16 -11.18 22.17 -21.80
CA GLY A 16 -12.38 21.78 -22.53
C GLY A 16 -12.29 22.12 -24.01
N CYS A 17 -12.70 21.18 -24.85
CA CYS A 17 -13.13 21.48 -26.23
C CYS A 17 -14.65 21.43 -26.29
N ASN A 18 -15.24 22.59 -26.54
CA ASN A 18 -16.64 22.71 -26.96
C ASN A 18 -16.79 22.14 -28.39
N ASN A 19 -17.75 21.25 -28.57
CA ASN A 19 -18.37 21.10 -29.88
C ASN A 19 -19.89 20.89 -29.77
N THR A 20 -20.53 21.59 -30.63
CA THR A 20 -21.93 21.94 -30.80
C THR A 20 -22.83 20.76 -31.20
N SER A 21 -24.05 20.88 -30.71
CA SER A 21 -25.27 20.13 -30.98
C SER A 21 -25.57 19.72 -32.42
N SER A 22 -26.11 18.55 -32.63
CA SER A 22 -27.15 18.28 -33.63
C SER A 22 -28.16 17.25 -33.10
N THR A 23 -29.39 17.70 -32.97
CA THR A 23 -30.61 16.95 -32.68
C THR A 23 -31.00 16.04 -33.82
N SER A 24 -31.32 14.79 -33.54
CA SER A 24 -32.23 13.99 -34.38
C SER A 24 -33.14 13.12 -33.51
N SER A 25 -34.42 13.41 -33.62
CA SER A 25 -35.57 12.67 -33.11
C SER A 25 -35.71 11.30 -33.75
N VAL A 26 -35.96 10.26 -32.97
CA VAL A 26 -36.55 9.02 -33.48
C VAL A 26 -37.59 8.49 -32.48
N GLU A 27 -38.66 8.06 -33.07
CA GLU A 27 -39.97 7.74 -32.55
C GLU A 27 -40.02 6.57 -31.55
N SER A 28 -41.00 6.66 -30.67
CA SER A 28 -41.47 5.63 -29.76
C SER A 28 -42.23 4.53 -30.47
N SER A 29 -41.89 3.27 -30.28
CA SER A 29 -42.77 2.13 -30.50
C SER A 29 -43.02 1.40 -29.19
N SER A 30 -44.28 1.39 -28.80
CA SER A 30 -44.87 0.66 -27.70
C SER A 30 -44.90 -0.84 -27.97
N ILE A 31 -44.42 -1.66 -27.06
CA ILE A 31 -44.69 -3.08 -27.00
C ILE A 31 -45.24 -3.44 -25.61
N SER A 32 -46.38 -4.09 -25.66
CA SER A 32 -47.26 -4.47 -24.58
C SER A 32 -46.67 -5.49 -23.60
N SER A 33 -46.98 -5.26 -22.35
CA SER A 33 -46.73 -6.11 -21.18
C SER A 33 -47.49 -7.45 -21.24
N SER A 34 -46.79 -8.57 -21.01
CA SER A 34 -47.40 -9.77 -20.45
C SER A 34 -46.75 -10.07 -19.10
N SER A 35 -47.58 -9.93 -18.06
CA SER A 35 -47.27 -10.28 -16.69
C SER A 35 -47.19 -11.79 -16.51
N SER A 36 -46.04 -12.32 -16.12
CA SER A 36 -45.96 -13.61 -15.44
C SER A 36 -45.37 -13.39 -14.06
N SER A 37 -46.23 -13.51 -13.05
CA SER A 37 -45.85 -13.56 -11.63
C SER A 37 -44.94 -14.76 -11.38
N LYS A 38 -43.68 -14.53 -11.11
CA LYS A 38 -42.83 -15.47 -10.40
C LYS A 38 -42.78 -15.05 -8.93
N GLU A 39 -43.33 -15.92 -8.09
CA GLU A 39 -43.12 -15.87 -6.66
C GLU A 39 -41.62 -15.87 -6.35
N SER A 40 -41.15 -14.77 -5.81
CA SER A 40 -39.83 -14.70 -5.19
C SER A 40 -39.91 -15.43 -3.85
N SER A 41 -39.42 -16.66 -3.80
CA SER A 41 -39.07 -17.28 -2.52
C SER A 41 -37.91 -16.47 -1.89
N SER A 42 -38.26 -15.56 -1.02
CA SER A 42 -37.29 -14.97 -0.06
C SER A 42 -36.82 -16.11 0.84
N SER A 43 -35.65 -16.66 0.54
CA SER A 43 -34.90 -17.44 1.53
C SER A 43 -34.50 -16.46 2.63
N LEU A 44 -35.25 -16.51 3.72
CA LEU A 44 -34.79 -15.98 5.01
C LEU A 44 -33.50 -16.72 5.34
N ILE A 45 -32.38 -16.07 5.06
CA ILE A 45 -31.11 -16.43 5.67
C ILE A 45 -31.29 -16.09 7.16
N THR A 46 -31.76 -17.07 7.93
CA THR A 46 -31.61 -17.05 9.38
C THR A 46 -30.09 -17.09 9.64
N SER A 47 -29.51 -15.91 9.84
CA SER A 47 -28.20 -15.83 10.45
C SER A 47 -28.29 -16.61 11.77
N SER A 48 -27.65 -17.77 11.83
CA SER A 48 -27.40 -18.44 13.09
C SER A 48 -26.65 -17.42 13.93
N ILE A 49 -27.30 -16.89 14.98
CA ILE A 49 -26.65 -16.09 16.01
C ILE A 49 -25.50 -16.96 16.50
N ASN A 50 -24.28 -16.54 16.20
CA ASN A 50 -23.10 -17.30 16.61
C ASN A 50 -23.05 -17.22 18.15
N LYS A 51 -23.13 -18.36 18.84
CA LYS A 51 -23.19 -18.42 20.29
C LYS A 51 -21.91 -17.90 20.94
N ASP A 52 -20.84 -17.78 20.14
CA ASP A 52 -19.51 -17.42 20.62
C ASP A 52 -19.27 -15.91 20.60
N GLY A 53 -20.18 -15.09 20.10
CA GLY A 53 -20.07 -13.62 20.06
C GLY A 53 -19.15 -13.07 18.98
N TYR A 54 -18.59 -13.91 18.11
CA TYR A 54 -17.77 -13.53 16.96
C TYR A 54 -17.82 -14.59 15.86
N TYR A 55 -17.30 -14.26 14.67
CA TYR A 55 -17.12 -15.24 13.59
C TYR A 55 -15.86 -14.91 12.77
N LYS A 56 -15.25 -15.92 12.14
CA LYS A 56 -14.18 -15.70 11.15
C LYS A 56 -14.82 -15.32 9.82
N HIS A 57 -14.45 -14.17 9.27
CA HIS A 57 -14.89 -13.77 7.94
C HIS A 57 -14.10 -14.56 6.88
N GLU A 58 -14.71 -14.90 5.77
CA GLU A 58 -14.05 -15.74 4.75
C GLU A 58 -13.86 -15.05 3.40
N ASN A 59 -14.79 -14.16 3.01
CA ASN A 59 -14.79 -13.58 1.68
C ASN A 59 -15.18 -12.11 1.73
N ASP A 60 -14.24 -11.23 1.41
CA ASP A 60 -14.52 -9.82 1.24
C ASP A 60 -15.32 -9.54 -0.02
N SER A 61 -16.30 -8.66 0.11
CA SER A 61 -17.02 -8.12 -1.03
C SER A 61 -16.15 -7.17 -1.85
N LEU A 62 -15.19 -6.50 -1.20
CA LEU A 62 -14.30 -5.51 -1.79
C LEU A 62 -12.94 -5.48 -1.07
N ASN A 63 -11.87 -5.52 -1.84
CA ASN A 63 -10.49 -5.35 -1.42
C ASN A 63 -9.67 -4.81 -2.62
N TYR A 64 -8.36 -4.58 -2.48
CA TYR A 64 -7.55 -4.07 -3.59
C TYR A 64 -7.60 -4.95 -4.83
N GLU A 65 -7.59 -6.27 -4.71
CA GLU A 65 -7.67 -7.17 -5.86
C GLU A 65 -9.00 -7.03 -6.62
N THR A 66 -10.13 -6.95 -5.90
CA THR A 66 -11.44 -6.72 -6.52
C THR A 66 -11.56 -5.32 -7.09
N MET A 67 -11.00 -4.31 -6.44
CA MET A 67 -10.93 -2.94 -6.96
C MET A 67 -10.10 -2.88 -8.24
N ARG A 68 -8.94 -3.51 -8.26
CA ARG A 68 -8.08 -3.60 -9.43
C ARG A 68 -8.83 -4.15 -10.64
N ARG A 69 -9.54 -5.26 -10.46
CA ARG A 69 -10.34 -5.88 -11.53
C ARG A 69 -11.54 -5.03 -11.95
N THR A 70 -12.18 -4.34 -11.02
CA THR A 70 -13.38 -3.54 -11.28
C THR A 70 -13.07 -2.20 -11.93
N PHE A 71 -11.97 -1.55 -11.52
CA PHE A 71 -11.58 -0.22 -11.99
C PHE A 71 -10.49 -0.22 -13.04
N TYR A 72 -10.06 -1.41 -13.48
CA TYR A 72 -9.00 -1.56 -14.48
C TYR A 72 -7.67 -0.90 -14.04
N TYR A 73 -7.33 -1.00 -12.75
CA TYR A 73 -5.99 -0.65 -12.31
C TYR A 73 -4.97 -1.60 -12.95
N LYS A 74 -3.83 -1.03 -13.37
CA LYS A 74 -2.78 -1.71 -14.10
C LYS A 74 -1.62 -2.13 -13.21
N ASP A 75 -1.96 -2.52 -11.98
CA ASP A 75 -1.00 -2.83 -10.93
C ASP A 75 -0.75 -4.34 -10.84
N ILE A 76 0.22 -4.73 -10.02
CA ILE A 76 0.52 -6.15 -9.77
C ILE A 76 -0.71 -6.84 -9.16
N PRO A 77 -1.13 -8.03 -9.65
CA PRO A 77 -2.10 -8.86 -8.96
C PRO A 77 -1.68 -9.16 -7.53
N THR A 78 -2.59 -8.98 -6.57
CA THR A 78 -2.25 -9.12 -5.13
C THR A 78 -2.03 -10.56 -4.69
N THR A 79 -2.37 -11.55 -5.53
CA THR A 79 -2.25 -12.98 -5.21
C THR A 79 -1.79 -13.81 -6.41
N GLY A 80 -1.24 -14.99 -6.12
CA GLY A 80 -0.75 -15.95 -7.12
C GLY A 80 0.67 -15.66 -7.58
N ASP A 81 1.09 -16.35 -8.64
CA ASP A 81 2.39 -16.09 -9.26
C ASP A 81 2.30 -14.88 -10.18
N THR A 82 3.23 -13.96 -10.08
CA THR A 82 3.36 -12.80 -10.98
C THR A 82 4.80 -12.59 -11.38
N ASN A 83 5.02 -12.03 -12.57
CA ASN A 83 6.35 -11.69 -13.05
C ASN A 83 6.48 -10.17 -13.18
N ILE A 84 7.55 -9.63 -12.64
CA ILE A 84 7.92 -8.22 -12.81
C ILE A 84 9.17 -8.11 -13.68
N LEU A 85 9.26 -7.00 -14.42
CA LEU A 85 10.43 -6.69 -15.24
C LEU A 85 11.32 -5.69 -14.49
N VAL A 86 12.57 -6.08 -14.22
CA VAL A 86 13.56 -5.20 -13.56
C VAL A 86 14.63 -4.81 -14.57
N VAL A 87 14.79 -3.50 -14.79
CA VAL A 87 15.73 -2.94 -15.76
C VAL A 87 16.73 -2.02 -15.07
N PRO A 88 17.99 -2.42 -14.97
CA PRO A 88 19.07 -1.52 -14.60
C PRO A 88 19.25 -0.45 -15.69
N VAL A 89 19.18 0.83 -15.31
CA VAL A 89 19.23 1.96 -16.25
C VAL A 89 20.50 2.77 -16.03
N ARG A 90 21.30 2.87 -17.06
CA ARG A 90 22.48 3.72 -17.13
C ARG A 90 22.17 4.99 -17.90
N PHE A 91 22.51 6.15 -17.36
CA PHE A 91 22.43 7.39 -18.12
C PHE A 91 23.61 7.48 -19.10
N LYS A 92 23.40 8.13 -20.23
CA LYS A 92 24.33 8.20 -21.38
C LYS A 92 25.79 8.51 -21.00
N ASP A 93 25.99 9.35 -20.00
CA ASP A 93 27.31 9.81 -19.55
C ASP A 93 27.68 9.30 -18.16
N SER A 94 26.82 8.47 -17.53
CA SER A 94 27.06 8.01 -16.17
C SER A 94 28.19 7.00 -16.10
N THR A 95 28.99 7.15 -15.07
CA THR A 95 29.98 6.21 -14.59
C THR A 95 29.88 6.03 -13.08
N TYR A 96 28.72 6.34 -12.51
CA TYR A 96 28.52 6.38 -11.07
C TYR A 96 28.74 5.00 -10.43
N VAL A 97 28.07 3.97 -10.97
CA VAL A 97 28.22 2.58 -10.49
C VAL A 97 29.66 2.11 -10.54
N GLU A 98 30.41 2.41 -11.63
CA GLU A 98 31.81 2.01 -11.71
C GLU A 98 32.69 2.68 -10.66
N LYS A 99 32.41 3.95 -10.32
CA LYS A 99 33.19 4.72 -9.36
C LYS A 99 32.89 4.34 -7.92
N GLU A 100 31.63 4.17 -7.57
CA GLU A 100 31.21 3.94 -6.19
C GLU A 100 31.17 2.44 -5.85
N TYR A 101 30.75 1.60 -6.78
CA TYR A 101 30.51 0.16 -6.57
C TYR A 101 31.43 -0.74 -7.39
N GLY A 102 32.31 -0.18 -8.20
CA GLY A 102 33.40 -0.85 -8.93
C GLY A 102 33.00 -1.51 -10.24
N SER A 103 31.80 -2.07 -10.39
CA SER A 103 31.45 -2.83 -11.58
C SER A 103 29.96 -2.92 -11.83
N TYR A 104 29.54 -2.61 -13.05
CA TYR A 104 28.15 -2.81 -13.52
C TYR A 104 27.70 -4.29 -13.42
N SER A 105 28.62 -5.23 -13.64
CA SER A 105 28.30 -6.67 -13.52
C SER A 105 27.97 -7.06 -12.10
N ASN A 106 28.76 -6.59 -11.13
CA ASN A 106 28.51 -6.90 -9.71
C ASN A 106 27.21 -6.27 -9.22
N VAL A 107 26.99 -5.01 -9.54
CA VAL A 107 25.74 -4.32 -9.15
C VAL A 107 24.52 -4.96 -9.81
N LYS A 108 24.62 -5.47 -11.05
CA LYS A 108 23.53 -6.25 -11.67
C LYS A 108 23.22 -7.53 -10.87
N GLU A 109 24.22 -8.24 -10.38
CA GLU A 109 24.00 -9.40 -9.51
C GLU A 109 23.41 -9.00 -8.15
N ASP A 110 23.80 -7.84 -7.61
CA ASP A 110 23.20 -7.30 -6.39
C ASP A 110 21.73 -6.88 -6.61
N ILE A 111 21.38 -6.30 -7.76
CA ILE A 111 19.99 -6.05 -8.14
C ILE A 111 19.19 -7.37 -8.19
N LYS A 112 19.75 -8.44 -8.75
CA LYS A 112 19.08 -9.75 -8.76
C LYS A 112 18.82 -10.28 -7.36
N LYS A 113 19.79 -10.14 -6.45
CA LYS A 113 19.61 -10.54 -5.04
C LYS A 113 18.55 -9.69 -4.37
N ALA A 114 18.59 -8.38 -4.55
CA ALA A 114 17.62 -7.47 -3.94
C ALA A 114 16.17 -7.78 -4.35
N PHE A 115 15.95 -8.17 -5.61
CA PHE A 115 14.61 -8.48 -6.10
C PHE A 115 14.20 -9.95 -5.93
N PHE A 116 15.10 -10.90 -6.22
CA PHE A 116 14.75 -12.31 -6.38
C PHE A 116 15.64 -13.27 -5.60
N GLY A 117 16.57 -12.76 -4.79
CA GLY A 117 17.45 -13.58 -3.96
C GLY A 117 16.70 -14.24 -2.80
N GLU A 118 17.32 -15.28 -2.24
CA GLU A 118 16.87 -15.83 -0.97
C GLU A 118 17.24 -14.88 0.19
N ASP A 119 16.58 -15.01 1.34
CA ASP A 119 16.78 -14.13 2.49
C ASP A 119 18.22 -14.07 3.00
N TYR A 120 18.99 -15.16 2.87
CA TYR A 120 20.40 -15.21 3.28
C TYR A 120 21.37 -14.53 2.28
N GLU A 121 20.90 -14.12 1.09
CA GLU A 121 21.70 -13.42 0.08
C GLU A 121 21.66 -11.90 0.21
N THR A 122 20.80 -11.41 1.07
CA THR A 122 20.59 -9.99 1.37
C THR A 122 20.89 -9.70 2.85
N GLY A 123 20.81 -8.43 3.24
CA GLY A 123 20.93 -8.06 4.64
C GLY A 123 19.71 -8.39 5.49
N TRP A 124 18.59 -8.63 4.85
CA TRP A 124 17.30 -8.95 5.49
C TRP A 124 16.46 -9.87 4.60
N GLU A 125 15.72 -9.30 3.67
CA GLU A 125 14.87 -10.00 2.70
C GLU A 125 15.15 -9.47 1.29
N SER A 126 14.73 -10.21 0.27
CA SER A 126 14.53 -9.67 -1.08
C SER A 126 13.08 -9.25 -1.27
N VAL A 127 12.76 -8.54 -2.36
CA VAL A 127 11.37 -8.25 -2.72
C VAL A 127 10.56 -9.56 -2.79
N SER A 128 11.06 -10.56 -3.48
CA SER A 128 10.38 -11.87 -3.64
C SER A 128 10.19 -12.60 -2.31
N SER A 129 11.24 -12.74 -1.50
CA SER A 129 11.17 -13.46 -0.23
C SER A 129 10.27 -12.76 0.78
N PHE A 130 10.32 -11.42 0.84
CA PHE A 130 9.46 -10.62 1.70
C PHE A 130 7.98 -10.82 1.37
N TYR A 131 7.59 -10.59 0.10
CA TYR A 131 6.19 -10.68 -0.29
C TYR A 131 5.64 -12.10 -0.18
N LYS A 132 6.46 -13.11 -0.41
CA LYS A 132 6.07 -14.50 -0.17
C LYS A 132 5.77 -14.77 1.30
N LYS A 133 6.62 -14.31 2.22
CA LYS A 133 6.43 -14.47 3.68
C LYS A 133 5.28 -13.61 4.19
N SER A 134 5.28 -12.31 3.87
CA SER A 134 4.29 -11.35 4.32
C SER A 134 2.87 -11.71 3.89
N SER A 135 2.71 -12.29 2.69
CA SER A 135 1.43 -12.75 2.15
C SER A 135 1.00 -14.15 2.63
N TYR A 136 1.75 -14.79 3.51
CA TYR A 136 1.50 -16.19 3.91
C TYR A 136 1.50 -17.15 2.71
N ASN A 137 2.44 -16.96 1.76
CA ASN A 137 2.57 -17.67 0.48
C ASN A 137 1.40 -17.49 -0.49
N LYS A 138 0.60 -16.43 -0.35
CA LYS A 138 -0.49 -16.15 -1.30
C LYS A 138 0.00 -15.40 -2.53
N LEU A 139 1.04 -14.59 -2.41
CA LEU A 139 1.71 -13.89 -3.51
C LEU A 139 3.13 -14.42 -3.69
N ASN A 140 3.49 -14.72 -4.94
CA ASN A 140 4.82 -15.15 -5.31
C ASN A 140 5.32 -14.27 -6.46
N ILE A 141 6.12 -13.27 -6.13
CA ILE A 141 6.72 -12.36 -7.10
C ILE A 141 7.96 -13.04 -7.69
N GLN A 142 7.99 -13.15 -8.99
CA GLN A 142 9.12 -13.64 -9.79
C GLN A 142 9.44 -12.59 -10.86
N GLY A 143 10.47 -12.84 -11.65
CA GLY A 143 10.79 -11.94 -12.74
C GLY A 143 12.17 -12.11 -13.31
N GLU A 144 12.63 -11.12 -14.01
CA GLU A 144 13.97 -11.09 -14.56
C GLU A 144 14.63 -9.73 -14.43
N VAL A 145 15.94 -9.73 -14.28
CA VAL A 145 16.78 -8.54 -14.35
C VAL A 145 17.49 -8.55 -15.70
N THR A 146 17.25 -7.55 -16.52
CA THR A 146 17.85 -7.43 -17.86
C THR A 146 19.33 -7.05 -17.78
N ASP A 147 19.98 -6.93 -18.94
CA ASP A 147 21.23 -6.19 -19.05
C ASP A 147 20.98 -4.70 -18.82
N TRP A 148 22.05 -3.93 -18.62
CA TRP A 148 21.96 -2.50 -18.45
C TRP A 148 21.42 -1.82 -19.73
N PHE A 149 20.27 -1.17 -19.61
CA PHE A 149 19.79 -0.26 -20.62
C PHE A 149 20.55 1.08 -20.51
N THR A 150 20.91 1.69 -21.63
CA THR A 150 21.54 3.01 -21.62
C THR A 150 20.65 4.03 -22.32
N THR A 151 20.26 5.09 -21.59
CA THR A 151 19.43 6.16 -22.13
C THR A 151 20.14 6.93 -23.25
N ASP A 152 19.39 7.54 -24.15
CA ASP A 152 19.93 8.40 -25.21
C ASP A 152 20.32 9.79 -24.70
N LYS A 153 19.96 10.16 -23.46
CA LYS A 153 20.23 11.44 -22.80
C LYS A 153 21.08 11.24 -21.54
N THR A 154 21.79 12.30 -21.19
CA THR A 154 22.51 12.40 -19.91
C THR A 154 21.52 12.62 -18.76
N PHE A 155 21.95 12.34 -17.53
CA PHE A 155 21.16 12.62 -16.33
C PHE A 155 20.74 14.10 -16.26
N ASP A 156 21.70 15.01 -16.55
CA ASP A 156 21.46 16.45 -16.58
C ASP A 156 20.43 16.88 -17.64
N GLU A 157 20.44 16.26 -18.81
CA GLU A 157 19.44 16.54 -19.85
C GLU A 157 18.05 16.07 -19.42
N LEU A 158 17.95 14.90 -18.81
CA LEU A 158 16.69 14.35 -18.30
C LEU A 158 16.12 15.18 -17.15
N THR A 159 16.95 15.59 -16.19
CA THR A 159 16.48 16.42 -15.06
C THR A 159 16.01 17.81 -15.47
N ARG A 160 16.41 18.30 -16.64
CA ARG A 160 15.94 19.57 -17.21
C ARG A 160 14.67 19.43 -18.01
N LEU A 161 14.21 18.21 -18.30
CA LEU A 161 12.89 18.02 -18.88
C LEU A 161 11.85 18.48 -17.85
N THR A 162 10.99 19.39 -18.27
CA THR A 162 9.90 19.82 -17.40
C THR A 162 8.73 18.86 -17.53
N VAL A 163 8.12 18.53 -16.41
CA VAL A 163 6.86 17.79 -16.42
C VAL A 163 5.81 18.64 -17.12
N ASN A 164 5.44 18.26 -18.31
CA ASN A 164 4.35 18.85 -19.07
C ASN A 164 3.66 17.72 -19.84
N GLU A 165 2.58 18.03 -20.55
CA GLU A 165 1.79 17.04 -21.29
C GLU A 165 2.59 16.19 -22.29
N TYR A 166 3.85 16.49 -22.54
CA TYR A 166 4.66 15.84 -23.57
C TYR A 166 6.02 15.32 -23.11
N THR A 167 6.47 15.69 -21.91
CA THR A 167 7.86 15.40 -21.49
C THR A 167 8.01 15.20 -19.98
N ASP A 168 7.43 14.13 -19.42
CA ASP A 168 7.86 13.64 -18.10
C ASP A 168 9.16 12.84 -18.27
N PRO A 169 10.24 13.14 -17.52
CA PRO A 169 11.53 12.47 -17.70
C PRO A 169 11.47 10.97 -17.37
N THR A 170 10.67 10.56 -16.42
CA THR A 170 10.57 9.14 -16.02
C THR A 170 9.74 8.34 -17.02
N ILE A 171 8.65 8.91 -17.54
CA ILE A 171 7.88 8.34 -18.65
C ILE A 171 8.72 8.25 -19.92
N TYR A 172 9.56 9.27 -20.17
CA TYR A 172 10.48 9.24 -21.30
C TYR A 172 11.44 8.06 -21.24
N ILE A 173 12.00 7.76 -20.05
CA ILE A 173 12.87 6.61 -19.85
C ILE A 173 12.07 5.30 -19.99
N LEU A 174 10.89 5.22 -19.33
CA LEU A 174 10.02 4.05 -19.37
C LEU A 174 9.73 3.58 -20.79
N ARG A 175 9.37 4.51 -21.68
CA ARG A 175 9.06 4.18 -23.08
C ARG A 175 10.26 3.68 -23.85
N GLN A 176 11.45 4.25 -23.61
CA GLN A 176 12.68 3.73 -24.20
C GLN A 176 13.02 2.34 -23.70
N VAL A 177 12.76 2.07 -22.41
CA VAL A 177 12.96 0.75 -21.80
C VAL A 177 12.01 -0.28 -22.43
N ASP A 178 10.73 0.05 -22.61
CA ASP A 178 9.74 -0.84 -23.21
C ASP A 178 10.13 -1.20 -24.66
N ASP A 179 10.43 -0.19 -25.48
CA ASP A 179 10.89 -0.39 -26.86
C ASP A 179 12.17 -1.24 -26.91
N TRP A 180 13.17 -0.88 -26.10
CA TRP A 180 14.45 -1.59 -26.05
C TRP A 180 14.29 -3.05 -25.59
N TYR A 181 13.39 -3.29 -24.60
CA TYR A 181 13.14 -4.65 -24.16
C TYR A 181 12.55 -5.49 -25.28
N LYS A 182 11.52 -4.99 -25.98
CA LYS A 182 10.88 -5.69 -27.11
C LYS A 182 11.85 -5.97 -28.26
N GLU A 183 12.76 -5.06 -28.54
CA GLU A 183 13.78 -5.22 -29.60
C GLU A 183 14.84 -6.28 -29.23
N ASN A 184 15.23 -6.39 -27.96
CA ASN A 184 16.37 -7.23 -27.55
C ASN A 184 15.99 -8.55 -26.88
N TYR A 185 14.80 -8.63 -26.25
CA TYR A 185 14.33 -9.78 -25.47
C TYR A 185 13.04 -10.40 -26.00
N GLY A 186 12.31 -9.67 -26.85
CA GLY A 186 11.07 -10.13 -27.46
C GLY A 186 9.82 -9.70 -26.70
N GLU A 187 8.75 -10.50 -26.81
CA GLU A 187 7.43 -10.14 -26.31
C GLU A 187 7.34 -10.02 -24.78
N THR A 188 6.52 -9.10 -24.33
CA THR A 188 6.31 -8.75 -22.91
C THR A 188 5.16 -9.52 -22.24
N THR A 189 4.51 -10.44 -22.95
CA THR A 189 3.31 -11.18 -22.50
C THR A 189 3.46 -11.94 -21.18
N LYS A 190 4.68 -12.32 -20.80
CA LYS A 190 4.94 -12.96 -19.52
C LYS A 190 4.82 -12.05 -18.29
N PHE A 191 4.76 -10.73 -18.50
CA PHE A 191 4.62 -9.71 -17.47
C PHE A 191 3.21 -9.12 -17.41
N ASP A 192 2.26 -9.69 -18.12
CA ASP A 192 0.84 -9.33 -18.14
C ASP A 192 0.05 -10.55 -17.63
N LYS A 193 -0.10 -10.64 -16.31
CA LYS A 193 -0.71 -11.80 -15.63
C LYS A 193 -2.20 -11.90 -15.89
N ASP A 194 -2.91 -10.79 -15.88
CA ASP A 194 -4.35 -10.75 -16.03
C ASP A 194 -4.82 -10.57 -17.48
N LYS A 195 -3.87 -10.40 -18.40
CA LYS A 195 -4.08 -10.28 -19.86
C LYS A 195 -4.93 -9.08 -20.25
N ASP A 196 -4.68 -7.97 -19.60
CA ASP A 196 -5.33 -6.70 -19.93
C ASP A 196 -4.58 -5.88 -20.98
N GLY A 197 -3.39 -6.33 -21.38
CA GLY A 197 -2.55 -5.73 -22.41
C GLY A 197 -1.56 -4.69 -21.87
N TYR A 198 -1.43 -4.62 -20.54
CA TYR A 198 -0.41 -3.82 -19.87
C TYR A 198 0.56 -4.71 -19.12
N ILE A 199 1.80 -4.26 -19.00
CA ILE A 199 2.78 -4.91 -18.13
C ILE A 199 2.41 -4.58 -16.68
N ASP A 200 2.21 -5.61 -15.84
CA ASP A 200 1.80 -5.46 -14.44
C ASP A 200 2.73 -4.54 -13.64
N ALA A 201 4.06 -4.65 -13.86
CA ALA A 201 5.03 -3.71 -13.29
C ALA A 201 6.38 -3.73 -14.01
N ILE A 202 6.96 -2.54 -14.14
CA ILE A 202 8.37 -2.35 -14.52
C ILE A 202 9.08 -1.65 -13.37
N TRP A 203 10.22 -2.22 -12.96
CA TRP A 203 11.16 -1.60 -12.05
C TRP A 203 12.38 -1.07 -12.78
N MET A 204 12.77 0.17 -12.53
CA MET A 204 13.97 0.78 -13.07
C MET A 204 14.96 1.13 -11.95
N VAL A 205 16.18 0.55 -11.97
CA VAL A 205 17.24 0.85 -11.00
C VAL A 205 18.26 1.75 -11.66
N TYR A 206 18.38 2.98 -11.16
CA TYR A 206 19.14 4.05 -11.81
C TYR A 206 20.60 4.11 -11.40
N ASP A 207 21.51 4.18 -12.36
CA ASP A 207 22.95 4.46 -12.21
C ASP A 207 23.18 5.94 -11.86
N ALA A 208 22.73 6.36 -10.69
CA ALA A 208 22.88 7.71 -10.17
C ALA A 208 22.80 7.70 -8.63
N PRO A 209 23.45 8.66 -7.94
CA PRO A 209 23.21 8.87 -6.52
C PRO A 209 21.80 9.40 -6.31
N TYR A 210 21.14 9.08 -5.19
CA TYR A 210 19.94 9.80 -4.84
C TYR A 210 20.25 11.16 -4.22
N LEU A 211 19.55 12.17 -4.66
CA LEU A 211 19.63 13.52 -4.11
C LEU A 211 18.29 13.87 -3.50
N ASN A 212 18.26 14.23 -2.24
CA ASN A 212 17.08 14.46 -1.39
C ASN A 212 16.00 15.40 -1.96
N GLN A 213 16.14 15.92 -3.17
CA GLN A 213 15.22 16.90 -3.75
C GLN A 213 15.00 16.73 -5.26
N ASN A 214 15.57 15.72 -5.88
CA ASN A 214 15.40 15.51 -7.31
C ASN A 214 14.50 14.30 -7.55
N ARG A 215 13.35 14.54 -8.17
CA ARG A 215 12.32 13.54 -8.41
C ARG A 215 12.79 12.34 -9.24
N ILE A 216 13.74 12.53 -10.13
CA ILE A 216 14.19 11.49 -11.06
C ILE A 216 15.10 10.44 -10.39
N ASP A 217 15.75 10.75 -9.29
CA ASP A 217 16.69 9.87 -8.59
C ASP A 217 16.18 9.35 -7.23
N TRP A 218 15.08 9.90 -6.72
CA TRP A 218 14.42 9.39 -5.53
C TRP A 218 13.58 8.15 -5.85
N ALA A 219 13.39 7.25 -4.89
CA ALA A 219 12.50 6.12 -5.05
C ALA A 219 11.04 6.59 -5.18
N TYR A 220 10.31 6.04 -6.13
CA TYR A 220 8.92 6.42 -6.39
C TYR A 220 8.20 5.38 -7.25
N THR A 221 6.88 5.31 -7.09
CA THR A 221 5.97 4.51 -7.92
C THR A 221 4.93 5.40 -8.59
N THR A 222 4.64 5.18 -9.87
CA THR A 222 3.64 5.92 -10.65
C THR A 222 3.22 5.13 -11.90
N TRP A 223 2.43 5.77 -12.76
CA TRP A 223 1.98 5.19 -14.03
C TRP A 223 2.20 6.16 -15.20
N ASP A 224 2.21 5.65 -16.43
CA ASP A 224 2.27 6.48 -17.64
C ASP A 224 0.91 7.16 -17.91
N PHE A 225 0.67 8.28 -17.19
CA PHE A 225 -0.52 9.10 -17.35
C PHE A 225 -0.60 9.82 -18.72
N MET A 226 0.46 9.72 -19.51
CA MET A 226 0.54 10.31 -20.88
C MET A 226 0.25 9.26 -21.95
N ASN A 227 0.03 8.02 -21.58
CA ASN A 227 -0.24 6.96 -22.54
C ASN A 227 -1.69 7.02 -23.01
N HIS A 228 -1.85 7.17 -24.32
CA HIS A 228 -3.14 7.15 -25.03
C HIS A 228 -3.24 5.96 -26.00
N GLU A 229 -2.28 5.05 -25.96
CA GLU A 229 -2.30 3.85 -26.78
C GLU A 229 -3.29 2.83 -26.24
N LEU A 230 -3.92 2.09 -27.14
CA LEU A 230 -4.76 0.97 -26.74
C LEU A 230 -3.87 -0.23 -26.39
N PRO A 231 -4.17 -0.95 -25.30
CA PRO A 231 -3.40 -2.11 -24.91
C PRO A 231 -3.57 -3.25 -25.93
N TYR A 232 -2.51 -4.05 -26.08
CA TYR A 232 -2.50 -5.25 -26.90
C TYR A 232 -2.07 -6.44 -26.05
N VAL A 233 -2.94 -7.44 -25.91
CA VAL A 233 -2.66 -8.65 -25.12
C VAL A 233 -1.48 -9.45 -25.71
N GLU A 234 -1.30 -9.41 -27.02
CA GLU A 234 -0.19 -10.09 -27.69
C GLU A 234 1.15 -9.35 -27.58
N SER A 235 1.12 -8.08 -27.21
CA SER A 235 2.31 -7.25 -26.98
C SER A 235 2.00 -6.19 -25.93
N PRO A 236 1.93 -6.58 -24.65
CA PRO A 236 1.64 -5.67 -23.55
C PRO A 236 2.58 -4.46 -23.53
N ILE A 237 2.06 -3.32 -23.16
CA ILE A 237 2.80 -2.06 -23.08
C ILE A 237 3.07 -1.65 -21.63
N ALA A 238 4.15 -0.91 -21.43
CA ALA A 238 4.50 -0.36 -20.12
C ALA A 238 3.43 0.65 -19.64
N TYR A 239 3.04 0.56 -18.38
CA TYR A 239 2.08 1.49 -17.78
C TYR A 239 2.45 1.81 -16.33
N THR A 240 2.28 0.87 -15.39
CA THR A 240 2.65 1.06 -13.98
C THR A 240 4.12 0.72 -13.76
N TYR A 241 4.84 1.57 -13.07
CA TYR A 241 6.27 1.39 -12.89
C TYR A 241 6.78 2.05 -11.60
N ALA A 242 7.90 1.52 -11.11
CA ALA A 242 8.65 2.09 -10.00
C ALA A 242 10.10 2.32 -10.42
N TRP A 243 10.78 3.22 -9.73
CA TRP A 243 12.21 3.41 -9.88
C TRP A 243 12.87 3.80 -8.57
N ALA A 244 14.18 3.55 -8.48
CA ALA A 244 15.02 4.00 -7.40
C ALA A 244 16.46 4.19 -7.87
N SER A 245 17.20 5.08 -7.21
CA SER A 245 18.66 5.08 -7.31
C SER A 245 19.23 3.76 -6.81
N VAL A 246 20.33 3.32 -7.40
CA VAL A 246 21.10 2.16 -6.95
C VAL A 246 21.52 2.26 -5.47
N ASP A 247 21.71 3.47 -4.96
CA ASP A 247 22.16 3.70 -3.58
C ASP A 247 21.20 3.15 -2.52
N PHE A 248 19.90 3.12 -2.82
CA PHE A 248 18.91 2.56 -1.89
C PHE A 248 19.16 1.10 -1.55
N MET A 249 19.86 0.35 -2.41
CA MET A 249 20.23 -1.03 -2.13
C MET A 249 21.37 -1.19 -1.11
N TYR A 250 21.96 -0.09 -0.65
CA TYR A 250 23.09 -0.12 0.27
C TYR A 250 22.87 0.72 1.54
N ASP A 251 21.68 1.28 1.72
CA ASP A 251 21.31 2.17 2.82
C ASP A 251 21.31 1.48 4.19
N GLY A 252 21.01 0.19 4.27
CA GLY A 252 20.94 -0.56 5.52
C GLY A 252 22.30 -0.84 6.17
N ASN A 253 23.41 -0.62 5.45
CA ASN A 253 24.78 -0.90 5.94
C ASN A 253 24.97 -2.35 6.45
N TYR A 254 24.21 -3.29 5.95
CA TYR A 254 24.32 -4.69 6.34
C TYR A 254 25.67 -5.29 5.90
N LYS A 255 26.21 -6.16 6.75
CA LYS A 255 27.49 -6.83 6.50
C LYS A 255 27.38 -8.32 6.77
N ASP A 256 28.05 -9.12 5.95
CA ASP A 256 28.25 -10.53 6.24
C ASP A 256 29.34 -10.75 7.28
N GLU A 257 29.59 -12.01 7.66
CA GLU A 257 30.62 -12.42 8.62
C GLU A 257 32.04 -12.05 8.20
N ASN A 258 32.28 -11.81 6.90
CA ASN A 258 33.56 -11.40 6.31
C ASN A 258 33.65 -9.88 6.13
N ASN A 259 32.67 -9.12 6.63
CA ASN A 259 32.56 -7.66 6.47
C ASN A 259 32.32 -7.18 5.03
N ASN A 260 31.80 -8.05 4.14
CA ASN A 260 31.32 -7.65 2.83
C ASN A 260 29.95 -6.96 2.98
N THR A 261 29.69 -5.97 2.14
CA THR A 261 28.38 -5.29 2.10
C THR A 261 27.33 -6.24 1.52
N LEU A 262 26.22 -6.40 2.23
CA LEU A 262 25.02 -7.07 1.76
C LEU A 262 24.03 -6.03 1.23
N VAL A 263 23.24 -6.43 0.25
CA VAL A 263 22.20 -5.58 -0.32
C VAL A 263 21.02 -5.43 0.64
N ASP A 264 20.37 -4.32 0.54
CA ASP A 264 19.20 -3.90 1.30
C ASP A 264 18.03 -3.71 0.34
N ALA A 265 16.87 -4.29 0.65
CA ALA A 265 15.70 -4.19 -0.19
C ALA A 265 14.52 -3.43 0.44
N HIS A 266 14.67 -2.83 1.63
CA HIS A 266 13.56 -2.17 2.34
C HIS A 266 12.84 -1.14 1.47
N THR A 267 13.56 -0.22 0.83
CA THR A 267 12.96 0.77 -0.08
C THR A 267 12.32 0.12 -1.31
N LEU A 268 12.94 -0.92 -1.86
CA LEU A 268 12.37 -1.63 -3.01
C LEU A 268 11.09 -2.38 -2.64
N ILE A 269 11.01 -2.91 -1.43
CA ILE A 269 9.83 -3.55 -0.87
C ILE A 269 8.71 -2.51 -0.68
N HIS A 270 9.01 -1.36 -0.09
CA HIS A 270 8.06 -0.26 0.09
C HIS A 270 7.44 0.18 -1.25
N GLU A 271 8.27 0.49 -2.25
CA GLU A 271 7.78 0.91 -3.56
C GLU A 271 7.00 -0.20 -4.30
N THR A 272 7.36 -1.48 -4.05
CA THR A 272 6.57 -2.61 -4.55
C THR A 272 5.21 -2.70 -3.84
N GLY A 273 5.10 -2.24 -2.59
CA GLY A 273 3.82 -2.07 -1.89
C GLY A 273 2.87 -1.13 -2.64
N HIS A 274 3.40 -0.04 -3.19
CA HIS A 274 2.62 0.86 -4.05
C HIS A 274 2.21 0.20 -5.37
N LEU A 275 3.06 -0.65 -5.96
CA LEU A 275 2.70 -1.44 -7.14
C LEU A 275 1.59 -2.48 -6.86
N LEU A 276 1.30 -2.78 -5.60
CA LEU A 276 0.17 -3.62 -5.16
C LEU A 276 -1.08 -2.78 -4.81
N GLY A 277 -0.98 -1.45 -4.85
CA GLY A 277 -2.05 -0.51 -4.56
C GLY A 277 -2.03 0.06 -3.13
N LEU A 278 -1.05 -0.25 -2.30
CA LEU A 278 -0.94 0.33 -0.96
C LEU A 278 -0.57 1.81 -1.04
N GLU A 279 -1.09 2.58 -0.12
CA GLU A 279 -0.77 4.01 0.05
C GLU A 279 0.36 4.20 1.05
N ASP A 280 1.02 5.36 1.03
CA ASP A 280 1.87 5.79 2.13
C ASP A 280 1.08 6.02 3.40
N TYR A 281 1.60 5.57 4.54
CA TYR A 281 0.95 5.76 5.84
C TYR A 281 1.56 6.89 6.66
N TYR A 282 2.61 7.54 6.18
CA TYR A 282 3.12 8.76 6.79
C TYR A 282 2.33 10.00 6.35
N ASP A 283 2.41 11.07 7.13
CA ASP A 283 1.77 12.35 6.81
C ASP A 283 2.70 13.21 5.93
N TYR A 284 2.35 13.42 4.66
CA TYR A 284 3.11 14.26 3.72
C TYR A 284 3.23 15.72 4.17
N ASP A 285 2.30 16.20 4.98
CA ASP A 285 2.40 17.53 5.55
C ASP A 285 3.44 17.61 6.69
N GLY A 286 3.92 16.46 7.17
CA GLY A 286 4.91 16.37 8.25
C GLY A 286 4.43 16.96 9.57
N LYS A 287 3.16 16.81 9.90
CA LYS A 287 2.55 17.32 11.12
C LYS A 287 2.46 16.26 12.21
N GLU A 288 2.18 15.03 11.82
CA GLU A 288 2.00 13.89 12.71
C GLU A 288 2.65 12.62 12.16
N THR A 289 2.69 11.58 12.98
CA THR A 289 3.18 10.24 12.63
C THR A 289 2.07 9.22 12.92
N PRO A 290 1.11 9.02 12.02
CA PRO A 290 -0.09 8.22 12.30
C PRO A 290 0.20 6.80 12.77
N LEU A 291 1.26 6.16 12.25
CA LEU A 291 1.73 4.84 12.68
C LEU A 291 3.02 4.90 13.52
N GLY A 292 3.38 6.10 14.00
CA GLY A 292 4.57 6.29 14.82
C GLY A 292 5.88 6.11 14.07
N SER A 293 5.88 6.18 12.76
CA SER A 293 7.03 5.90 11.88
C SER A 293 7.59 4.48 12.06
N LEU A 294 6.74 3.50 12.34
CA LEU A 294 7.15 2.10 12.55
C LEU A 294 6.27 1.16 11.72
N ASP A 295 6.33 1.29 10.40
CA ASP A 295 5.60 0.44 9.46
C ASP A 295 6.32 0.39 8.10
N MET A 296 6.12 -0.67 7.32
CA MET A 296 6.70 -0.82 5.97
C MET A 296 6.25 0.31 5.03
N MET A 297 4.98 0.70 5.06
CA MET A 297 4.45 1.79 4.23
C MET A 297 4.57 3.17 4.88
N ASP A 298 5.31 3.30 5.99
CA ASP A 298 5.65 4.58 6.63
C ASP A 298 7.16 4.89 6.48
N THR A 299 8.02 4.08 7.06
CA THR A 299 9.49 4.30 7.07
C THR A 299 10.30 3.08 6.63
N ASN A 300 9.73 2.23 5.83
CA ASN A 300 10.34 1.07 5.18
C ASN A 300 10.88 0.04 6.18
N ILE A 301 10.16 -0.28 7.25
CA ILE A 301 10.63 -1.24 8.26
C ILE A 301 9.55 -2.24 8.66
N GLY A 302 9.98 -3.43 9.03
CA GLY A 302 9.14 -4.51 9.51
C GLY A 302 8.20 -5.11 8.47
N ASP A 303 7.26 -5.88 8.93
CA ASP A 303 6.22 -6.50 8.11
C ASP A 303 5.07 -5.51 7.85
N HIS A 304 4.30 -5.75 6.81
CA HIS A 304 3.03 -5.05 6.58
C HIS A 304 2.07 -5.26 7.76
N ASN A 305 1.35 -4.20 8.14
CA ASN A 305 0.33 -4.24 9.18
C ASN A 305 -0.95 -4.99 8.76
N GLY A 306 -1.85 -5.19 9.71
CA GLY A 306 -3.10 -5.92 9.51
C GLY A 306 -4.01 -5.33 8.43
N TYR A 307 -4.07 -4.00 8.29
CA TYR A 307 -4.84 -3.34 7.26
C TYR A 307 -4.27 -3.63 5.86
N SER A 308 -2.96 -3.46 5.67
CA SER A 308 -2.30 -3.76 4.41
C SER A 308 -2.58 -5.19 3.95
N LYS A 309 -2.34 -6.17 4.83
CA LYS A 309 -2.55 -7.58 4.49
C LYS A 309 -4.02 -7.92 4.27
N TYR A 310 -4.92 -7.29 5.02
CA TYR A 310 -6.36 -7.49 4.85
C TYR A 310 -6.86 -6.89 3.53
N SER A 311 -6.47 -5.67 3.22
CA SER A 311 -6.86 -5.00 1.98
C SER A 311 -6.29 -5.66 0.73
N LEU A 312 -5.13 -6.33 0.83
CA LEU A 312 -4.54 -7.13 -0.25
C LEU A 312 -5.16 -8.55 -0.37
N GLY A 313 -6.08 -8.94 0.53
CA GLY A 313 -6.71 -10.25 0.53
C GLY A 313 -5.82 -11.37 1.10
N TRP A 314 -4.79 -11.01 1.87
CA TRP A 314 -3.87 -12.00 2.44
C TRP A 314 -4.34 -12.57 3.77
N THR A 315 -5.21 -11.89 4.47
CA THR A 315 -5.81 -12.36 5.71
C THR A 315 -7.30 -12.02 5.79
N ASN A 316 -7.99 -12.61 6.75
CA ASN A 316 -9.41 -12.37 7.02
C ASN A 316 -9.62 -12.16 8.52
N PRO A 317 -10.47 -11.20 8.93
CA PRO A 317 -10.67 -10.89 10.33
C PRO A 317 -11.57 -11.88 11.07
N TYR A 318 -11.36 -12.00 12.38
CA TYR A 318 -12.41 -12.36 13.33
C TYR A 318 -13.27 -11.12 13.57
N VAL A 319 -14.56 -11.22 13.36
CA VAL A 319 -15.49 -10.09 13.48
C VAL A 319 -16.28 -10.22 14.78
N VAL A 320 -16.17 -9.23 15.65
CA VAL A 320 -16.88 -9.16 16.94
C VAL A 320 -18.34 -8.78 16.70
N THR A 321 -19.27 -9.55 17.25
CA THR A 321 -20.72 -9.31 17.13
C THR A 321 -21.42 -9.18 18.47
N ASN A 322 -20.80 -9.68 19.53
CA ASN A 322 -21.31 -9.61 20.91
C ASN A 322 -20.14 -9.73 21.89
N GLU A 323 -20.44 -9.67 23.19
CA GLU A 323 -19.46 -9.97 24.24
C GLU A 323 -18.83 -11.33 24.00
N CYS A 324 -17.50 -11.39 24.03
CA CYS A 324 -16.75 -12.60 23.75
C CYS A 324 -15.30 -12.51 24.22
N GLU A 325 -14.61 -13.64 24.19
CA GLU A 325 -13.15 -13.71 24.27
C GLU A 325 -12.64 -14.36 22.97
N ILE A 326 -11.60 -13.77 22.39
CA ILE A 326 -10.97 -14.27 21.16
C ILE A 326 -9.50 -14.52 21.44
N GLU A 327 -9.03 -15.72 21.14
CA GLU A 327 -7.61 -16.05 21.13
C GLU A 327 -7.05 -15.82 19.72
N ILE A 328 -5.95 -15.07 19.61
CA ILE A 328 -5.21 -14.85 18.38
C ILE A 328 -3.73 -15.18 18.59
N LYS A 329 -3.09 -15.57 17.49
CA LYS A 329 -1.66 -15.88 17.42
C LYS A 329 -0.86 -14.71 16.87
N PRO A 330 0.48 -14.73 16.96
CA PRO A 330 1.33 -13.71 16.38
C PRO A 330 0.94 -13.42 14.92
N PHE A 331 0.68 -12.16 14.63
CA PHE A 331 0.09 -11.74 13.35
C PHE A 331 0.98 -12.08 12.16
N GLN A 332 2.28 -11.84 12.24
CA GLN A 332 3.22 -12.07 11.15
C GLN A 332 3.36 -13.56 10.78
N GLU A 333 3.00 -14.48 11.69
CA GLU A 333 3.07 -15.92 11.41
C GLU A 333 1.75 -16.52 10.91
N ASN A 334 0.63 -16.00 11.43
CA ASN A 334 -0.68 -16.62 11.27
C ASN A 334 -1.72 -15.75 10.56
N GLY A 335 -1.50 -14.43 10.48
CA GLY A 335 -2.44 -13.50 9.89
C GLY A 335 -3.73 -13.32 10.69
N ASP A 336 -3.72 -13.61 11.99
CA ASP A 336 -4.88 -13.41 12.84
C ASP A 336 -5.09 -11.93 13.13
N ILE A 337 -6.24 -11.40 12.75
CA ILE A 337 -6.69 -10.03 13.04
C ILE A 337 -8.13 -10.06 13.55
N ILE A 338 -8.48 -9.06 14.39
CA ILE A 338 -9.85 -8.89 14.88
C ILE A 338 -10.38 -7.55 14.38
N LEU A 339 -11.60 -7.55 13.88
CA LEU A 339 -12.32 -6.37 13.41
C LEU A 339 -13.50 -6.07 14.33
N VAL A 340 -13.63 -4.80 14.73
CA VAL A 340 -14.73 -4.32 15.58
C VAL A 340 -15.46 -3.18 14.88
N LYS A 341 -16.68 -3.46 14.44
CA LYS A 341 -17.64 -2.54 13.84
C LYS A 341 -19.01 -3.21 13.80
N ASN A 342 -20.10 -2.52 14.19
CA ASN A 342 -21.43 -3.15 14.20
C ASN A 342 -22.05 -3.19 12.80
N ASP A 343 -22.08 -2.05 12.11
CA ASP A 343 -22.64 -1.93 10.75
C ASP A 343 -21.54 -2.00 9.68
N TRP A 344 -20.72 -3.05 9.76
CA TRP A 344 -19.64 -3.27 8.83
C TRP A 344 -20.13 -3.79 7.47
N ASN A 345 -19.64 -3.20 6.39
CA ASN A 345 -20.05 -3.51 5.01
C ASN A 345 -19.46 -4.83 4.46
N LYS A 346 -18.72 -5.60 5.27
CA LYS A 346 -18.07 -6.89 4.92
C LYS A 346 -16.95 -6.73 3.88
N SER A 347 -16.25 -5.64 3.95
CA SER A 347 -15.07 -5.41 3.12
C SER A 347 -13.96 -4.72 3.92
N SER A 348 -12.75 -4.72 3.38
CA SER A 348 -11.64 -3.94 3.93
C SER A 348 -11.80 -2.44 3.69
N MET A 349 -12.73 -2.06 2.79
CA MET A 349 -13.01 -0.67 2.40
C MET A 349 -14.15 -0.08 3.21
N ASP A 350 -13.94 0.00 4.53
CA ASP A 350 -14.88 0.53 5.51
C ASP A 350 -14.14 1.21 6.65
N GLU A 351 -14.86 1.75 7.61
CA GLU A 351 -14.31 2.27 8.87
C GLU A 351 -14.47 1.23 9.98
N TYR A 352 -13.40 0.95 10.73
CA TYR A 352 -13.42 -0.04 11.83
C TYR A 352 -12.22 0.12 12.76
N LEU A 353 -12.28 -0.55 13.94
CA LEU A 353 -11.08 -0.85 14.70
C LEU A 353 -10.51 -2.19 14.21
N LEU A 354 -9.19 -2.22 14.01
CA LEU A 354 -8.45 -3.41 13.63
C LEU A 354 -7.41 -3.74 14.71
N ILE A 355 -7.35 -4.99 15.10
CA ILE A 355 -6.50 -5.46 16.21
C ILE A 355 -5.57 -6.56 15.69
N GLU A 356 -4.29 -6.43 15.96
CA GLU A 356 -3.28 -7.44 15.67
C GLU A 356 -2.39 -7.74 16.88
N PHE A 357 -1.90 -8.95 16.98
CA PHE A 357 -0.91 -9.33 17.97
C PHE A 357 0.49 -9.23 17.35
N TYR A 358 1.21 -8.18 17.70
CA TYR A 358 2.58 -7.94 17.28
C TYR A 358 3.57 -8.73 18.16
N THR A 359 4.58 -9.35 17.52
CA THR A 359 5.78 -9.87 18.16
C THR A 359 7.03 -9.45 17.37
N PRO A 360 8.19 -9.24 18.01
CA PRO A 360 9.45 -8.91 17.34
C PRO A 360 10.12 -10.17 16.76
N THR A 361 9.35 -10.95 15.98
CA THR A 361 9.76 -12.22 15.36
C THR A 361 9.49 -12.21 13.87
N GLY A 362 9.93 -13.23 13.12
CA GLY A 362 9.72 -13.33 11.69
C GLY A 362 10.30 -12.13 10.94
N LEU A 363 9.52 -11.49 10.07
CA LEU A 363 9.92 -10.31 9.31
C LEU A 363 10.23 -9.08 10.19
N ASN A 364 9.72 -9.04 11.43
CA ASN A 364 10.01 -7.95 12.36
C ASN A 364 11.33 -8.12 13.12
N ALA A 365 11.90 -9.33 13.13
CA ALA A 365 12.97 -9.70 14.07
C ALA A 365 14.24 -8.86 13.91
N LEU A 366 14.63 -8.54 12.68
CA LEU A 366 15.84 -7.75 12.43
C LEU A 366 15.64 -6.30 12.83
N ASP A 367 14.53 -5.70 12.40
CA ASP A 367 14.22 -4.31 12.64
C ASP A 367 13.85 -4.01 14.10
N ALA A 368 13.48 -5.02 14.87
CA ALA A 368 13.33 -4.90 16.33
C ALA A 368 14.67 -4.88 17.07
N GLN A 369 15.80 -5.15 16.39
CA GLN A 369 17.13 -5.03 16.97
C GLN A 369 17.64 -3.59 16.81
N ASN A 370 18.18 -3.03 17.88
CA ASN A 370 18.80 -1.71 17.82
C ASN A 370 20.18 -1.78 17.13
N LEU A 371 20.16 -1.79 15.80
CA LEU A 371 21.37 -1.81 14.98
C LEU A 371 21.91 -0.38 14.82
N LYS A 372 22.88 0.01 15.65
CA LYS A 372 23.41 1.37 15.74
C LYS A 372 23.96 1.96 14.43
N GLU A 373 24.32 1.12 13.48
CA GLU A 373 24.89 1.51 12.19
C GLU A 373 23.82 1.52 11.08
N ASN A 374 22.61 1.10 11.38
CA ASN A 374 21.51 1.05 10.42
C ASN A 374 20.87 2.45 10.28
N LYS A 375 20.44 2.80 9.07
CA LYS A 375 19.68 4.01 8.76
C LYS A 375 18.25 3.96 9.33
N TYR A 376 17.70 2.77 9.49
CA TYR A 376 16.32 2.55 9.88
C TYR A 376 16.09 2.77 11.37
N LYS A 377 14.85 3.05 11.72
CA LYS A 377 14.41 3.13 13.12
C LYS A 377 14.31 1.72 13.70
N THR A 378 14.28 1.64 15.02
CA THR A 378 14.06 0.36 15.69
C THR A 378 12.57 0.12 15.89
N LEU A 379 12.05 -1.02 15.45
CA LEU A 379 10.69 -1.47 15.73
C LEU A 379 10.48 -1.73 17.22
N TYR A 380 9.23 -1.99 17.61
CA TYR A 380 8.88 -2.44 18.97
C TYR A 380 9.68 -3.69 19.32
N GLN A 381 10.20 -3.70 20.57
CA GLN A 381 11.05 -4.77 21.06
C GLN A 381 10.29 -5.76 21.97
N GLU A 382 9.08 -5.40 22.39
CA GLU A 382 8.21 -6.20 23.23
C GLU A 382 7.01 -6.74 22.44
N ASN A 383 6.46 -7.86 22.90
CA ASN A 383 5.19 -8.36 22.41
C ASN A 383 4.05 -7.44 22.88
N GLY A 384 3.06 -7.20 22.03
CA GLY A 384 1.94 -6.35 22.41
C GLY A 384 0.82 -6.36 21.41
N ILE A 385 -0.32 -5.84 21.80
CA ILE A 385 -1.47 -5.68 20.91
C ILE A 385 -1.45 -4.29 20.33
N LYS A 386 -1.49 -4.21 19.00
CA LYS A 386 -1.75 -2.97 18.28
C LYS A 386 -3.24 -2.87 17.99
N ILE A 387 -3.80 -1.71 18.27
CA ILE A 387 -5.17 -1.35 17.90
C ILE A 387 -5.09 -0.18 16.93
N TYR A 388 -5.64 -0.36 15.75
CA TYR A 388 -5.71 0.69 14.74
C TYR A 388 -7.15 1.19 14.58
N HIS A 389 -7.30 2.48 14.38
CA HIS A 389 -8.46 3.05 13.73
C HIS A 389 -8.17 3.09 12.22
N VAL A 390 -8.99 2.41 11.46
CA VAL A 390 -8.94 2.38 9.99
C VAL A 390 -10.18 3.12 9.47
N ASP A 391 -9.99 4.07 8.55
CA ASP A 391 -11.07 4.72 7.79
C ASP A 391 -10.75 4.60 6.30
N ALA A 392 -10.99 3.40 5.76
CA ALA A 392 -10.75 3.04 4.37
C ALA A 392 -12.02 3.19 3.51
N ARG A 393 -13.02 3.93 3.98
CA ARG A 393 -14.24 4.16 3.20
C ARG A 393 -13.93 4.85 1.89
N LEU A 394 -14.62 4.43 0.85
CA LEU A 394 -14.50 5.05 -0.46
C LEU A 394 -15.24 6.38 -0.49
N GLY A 395 -14.69 7.33 -1.19
CA GLY A 395 -15.27 8.65 -1.28
C GLY A 395 -15.09 9.31 -2.64
N TYR A 396 -15.84 10.36 -2.85
CA TYR A 396 -15.73 11.18 -4.06
C TYR A 396 -14.66 12.25 -3.89
N TYR A 397 -13.83 12.39 -4.91
CA TYR A 397 -12.89 13.50 -5.02
C TYR A 397 -13.38 14.52 -6.02
N THR A 398 -13.58 15.75 -5.56
CA THR A 398 -13.86 16.91 -6.40
C THR A 398 -12.73 17.91 -6.28
N ASN A 399 -12.14 18.31 -7.42
CA ASN A 399 -11.04 19.30 -7.44
C ASN A 399 -9.93 18.98 -6.41
N GLU A 400 -9.50 17.72 -6.37
CA GLU A 400 -8.49 17.22 -5.45
C GLU A 400 -8.87 17.25 -3.96
N ARG A 401 -10.11 17.40 -3.65
CA ARG A 401 -10.62 17.34 -2.27
C ARG A 401 -11.60 16.19 -2.12
N PHE A 402 -11.44 15.44 -1.06
CA PHE A 402 -12.45 14.52 -0.60
C PHE A 402 -13.73 15.27 -0.28
N SER A 403 -14.84 14.90 -0.87
CA SER A 403 -16.11 15.64 -0.72
C SER A 403 -17.14 14.89 0.12
N GLU A 404 -17.31 13.62 -0.14
CA GLU A 404 -18.28 12.79 0.58
C GLU A 404 -17.96 11.30 0.38
N TYR A 405 -18.36 10.48 1.33
CA TYR A 405 -18.27 9.03 1.24
C TYR A 405 -19.35 8.46 0.31
N THR A 406 -19.10 7.31 -0.27
CA THR A 406 -20.05 6.59 -1.11
C THR A 406 -19.84 5.08 -1.00
N ASP A 407 -20.93 4.34 -0.95
CA ASP A 407 -20.95 2.88 -1.10
C ASP A 407 -20.97 2.44 -2.57
N GLU A 408 -21.11 3.38 -3.50
CA GLU A 408 -21.17 3.09 -4.92
C GLU A 408 -19.78 3.15 -5.55
N LEU A 409 -19.41 2.06 -6.23
CA LEU A 409 -18.19 1.98 -7.01
C LEU A 409 -18.41 2.66 -8.36
N TYR A 410 -17.80 3.82 -8.57
CA TYR A 410 -17.80 4.48 -9.87
C TYR A 410 -16.50 4.18 -10.60
N GLY A 411 -16.64 3.64 -11.81
CA GLY A 411 -15.51 3.45 -12.70
C GLY A 411 -14.80 4.78 -13.03
N ILE A 412 -13.51 4.74 -13.17
CA ILE A 412 -12.62 5.90 -13.40
C ILE A 412 -13.08 6.77 -14.58
N ASN A 413 -13.95 6.27 -15.46
CA ASN A 413 -14.28 6.89 -16.74
C ASN A 413 -15.70 7.41 -16.93
N THR A 414 -16.60 7.32 -15.95
CA THR A 414 -18.01 7.68 -16.21
C THR A 414 -18.35 9.12 -15.89
N ASN A 415 -17.54 9.81 -15.10
CA ASN A 415 -17.74 11.22 -14.81
C ASN A 415 -16.42 11.92 -14.52
N TYR A 416 -15.97 12.81 -15.38
CA TYR A 416 -14.76 13.63 -15.22
C TYR A 416 -14.73 14.50 -13.95
N LYS A 417 -15.78 14.47 -13.15
CA LYS A 417 -15.91 15.27 -11.93
C LYS A 417 -15.63 14.49 -10.66
N PHE A 418 -15.70 13.15 -10.69
CA PHE A 418 -15.64 12.31 -9.52
C PHE A 418 -14.79 11.08 -9.81
N SER A 419 -13.80 10.83 -8.98
CA SER A 419 -13.13 9.53 -8.90
C SER A 419 -13.39 8.93 -7.54
N THR A 420 -13.79 7.67 -7.51
CA THR A 420 -13.91 6.92 -6.26
C THR A 420 -12.51 6.47 -5.86
N LYS A 421 -12.08 6.87 -4.69
CA LYS A 421 -10.79 6.51 -4.11
C LYS A 421 -10.96 6.23 -2.63
N LEU A 422 -9.97 5.63 -2.03
CA LEU A 422 -9.83 5.65 -0.57
C LEU A 422 -9.92 7.08 -0.05
N ALA A 423 -10.52 7.23 1.12
CA ALA A 423 -10.73 8.52 1.74
C ALA A 423 -9.43 9.31 1.90
N HIS A 424 -8.35 8.64 2.29
CA HIS A 424 -6.99 9.18 2.25
C HIS A 424 -5.92 8.10 2.42
N SER A 425 -4.79 8.30 1.74
CA SER A 425 -3.50 8.08 2.37
C SER A 425 -3.44 8.97 3.62
N ASN A 426 -2.61 8.68 4.59
CA ASN A 426 -2.47 9.49 5.79
C ASN A 426 -1.95 10.93 5.51
N THR A 427 -2.08 11.39 4.28
CA THR A 427 -1.59 12.69 3.84
C THR A 427 -2.57 13.79 4.18
N GLY A 428 -2.16 14.69 5.05
CA GLY A 428 -3.01 15.75 5.57
C GLY A 428 -3.46 16.81 4.57
N GLY A 429 -2.85 16.89 3.40
CA GLY A 429 -3.05 18.01 2.46
C GLY A 429 -4.45 18.12 1.87
N LYS A 430 -5.24 17.09 1.95
CA LYS A 430 -6.55 17.01 1.30
C LYS A 430 -7.70 16.73 2.25
N SER A 431 -7.46 16.21 3.43
CA SER A 431 -8.44 16.25 4.49
C SER A 431 -8.31 17.58 5.23
N ALA A 432 -9.34 18.37 5.18
CA ALA A 432 -9.43 19.58 6.01
C ALA A 432 -9.33 19.24 7.51
N ASP A 433 -9.49 17.98 7.85
CA ASP A 433 -9.50 17.49 9.22
C ASP A 433 -8.46 16.38 9.42
N LYS A 434 -7.59 16.59 10.41
CA LYS A 434 -6.54 15.67 10.83
C LYS A 434 -7.03 14.30 11.32
N ASN A 435 -8.31 14.17 11.64
CA ASN A 435 -8.89 12.94 12.14
C ASN A 435 -9.30 11.97 11.02
N PHE A 436 -9.42 12.46 9.78
CA PHE A 436 -9.59 11.59 8.62
C PHE A 436 -8.25 11.02 8.18
N LYS A 437 -7.86 9.91 8.78
CA LYS A 437 -6.68 9.14 8.42
C LYS A 437 -7.10 7.76 7.93
N LEU A 438 -6.46 7.29 6.88
CA LEU A 438 -6.67 5.93 6.37
C LEU A 438 -6.42 4.90 7.48
N ILE A 439 -5.32 5.07 8.20
CA ILE A 439 -4.97 4.20 9.32
C ILE A 439 -4.22 5.01 10.39
N LYS A 440 -4.56 4.78 11.66
CA LYS A 440 -3.90 5.40 12.81
C LYS A 440 -3.75 4.41 13.96
N LEU A 441 -2.55 4.34 14.53
CA LEU A 441 -2.30 3.60 15.76
C LEU A 441 -2.98 4.31 16.94
N LEU A 442 -3.76 3.55 17.71
CA LEU A 442 -4.36 4.00 18.96
C LEU A 442 -3.40 3.68 20.11
N GLU A 443 -2.86 4.73 20.72
CA GLU A 443 -1.84 4.62 21.75
C GLU A 443 -2.44 4.14 23.08
N ASN A 444 -1.83 3.15 23.72
CA ASN A 444 -2.24 2.68 25.04
C ASN A 444 -2.44 3.84 26.03
N GLY A 445 -3.50 3.77 26.81
CA GLY A 445 -3.88 4.81 27.78
C GLY A 445 -4.50 6.07 27.17
N GLY A 446 -4.94 6.04 25.90
CA GLY A 446 -5.64 7.16 25.25
C GLY A 446 -4.78 8.40 25.03
N THR A 447 -3.46 8.25 25.00
CA THR A 447 -2.55 9.35 24.68
C THR A 447 -2.68 9.73 23.20
N ASN A 448 -2.13 10.84 22.77
CA ASN A 448 -2.10 11.24 21.37
C ASN A 448 -0.74 11.92 21.08
N LYS A 449 0.34 11.27 21.49
CA LYS A 449 1.70 11.76 21.29
C LYS A 449 2.06 11.79 19.81
N LEU A 450 1.58 10.83 19.04
CA LEU A 450 1.81 10.69 17.61
C LEU A 450 1.14 11.80 16.76
N SER A 451 0.33 12.67 17.37
CA SER A 451 -0.15 13.91 16.74
C SER A 451 0.96 14.95 16.53
N SER A 452 2.20 14.63 16.83
CA SER A 452 3.38 15.45 16.58
C SER A 452 4.41 14.68 15.80
N PHE A 453 4.84 15.21 14.67
CA PHE A 453 5.84 14.63 13.76
C PHE A 453 7.21 14.31 14.42
N SER A 454 7.50 14.94 15.56
CA SER A 454 8.73 14.65 16.31
C SER A 454 8.69 13.35 17.10
N ASN A 455 7.54 12.76 17.25
CA ASN A 455 7.36 11.56 18.07
C ASN A 455 7.41 10.28 17.20
N ILE A 456 8.12 9.30 17.71
CA ILE A 456 8.20 7.95 17.17
C ILE A 456 7.47 7.04 18.15
N ALA A 457 6.78 6.04 17.66
CA ALA A 457 6.15 5.05 18.54
C ALA A 457 7.20 4.23 19.30
N ASP A 458 6.81 3.71 20.43
CA ASP A 458 7.60 2.83 21.28
C ASP A 458 6.72 1.79 21.98
N ASP A 459 7.34 0.83 22.68
CA ASP A 459 6.64 -0.29 23.31
C ASP A 459 5.54 0.15 24.28
N SER A 460 5.64 1.35 24.88
CA SER A 460 4.61 1.88 25.79
C SER A 460 3.28 2.20 25.10
N MET A 461 3.24 2.24 23.78
CA MET A 461 2.03 2.48 22.98
C MET A 461 1.28 1.20 22.65
N LEU A 462 1.90 0.04 22.84
CA LEU A 462 1.26 -1.26 22.72
C LEU A 462 0.38 -1.53 23.94
N PHE A 463 -0.70 -2.31 23.75
CA PHE A 463 -1.51 -2.81 24.86
C PHE A 463 -0.95 -4.14 25.33
N HIS A 464 -0.74 -4.26 26.64
CA HIS A 464 -0.20 -5.43 27.31
C HIS A 464 -1.25 -6.11 28.20
N GLU A 465 -0.91 -7.25 28.80
CA GLU A 465 -1.79 -7.97 29.70
C GLU A 465 -2.30 -7.07 30.85
N GLY A 466 -3.61 -7.00 30.99
CA GLY A 466 -4.31 -6.16 31.96
C GLY A 466 -4.72 -4.78 31.42
N ASP A 467 -4.19 -4.35 30.27
CA ASP A 467 -4.59 -3.09 29.65
C ASP A 467 -5.99 -3.17 29.03
N THR A 468 -6.69 -2.04 29.04
CA THR A 468 -8.04 -1.92 28.49
C THR A 468 -8.14 -0.70 27.57
N PHE A 469 -8.60 -0.93 26.33
CA PHE A 469 -9.06 0.13 25.46
C PHE A 469 -10.50 0.48 25.79
N ASN A 470 -10.75 1.76 26.09
CA ASN A 470 -12.09 2.33 26.19
C ASN A 470 -12.20 3.49 25.22
N PRO A 471 -13.13 3.47 24.23
CA PRO A 471 -13.17 4.48 23.17
C PRO A 471 -13.39 5.92 23.70
N TYR A 472 -13.96 6.08 24.89
CA TYR A 472 -14.16 7.41 25.50
C TYR A 472 -12.85 8.02 26.05
N ASP A 473 -11.80 7.24 26.24
CA ASP A 473 -10.47 7.75 26.64
C ASP A 473 -9.73 8.41 25.46
N PHE A 474 -10.17 8.17 24.22
CA PHE A 474 -9.56 8.67 22.99
C PHE A 474 -10.14 9.99 22.49
N ASN A 475 -10.49 10.89 23.40
CA ASN A 475 -11.12 12.18 23.11
C ASN A 475 -10.31 13.17 22.26
N ARG A 476 -9.05 12.85 21.94
CA ARG A 476 -8.17 13.65 21.08
C ARG A 476 -7.90 13.01 19.72
N VAL A 477 -8.40 11.81 19.52
CA VAL A 477 -8.17 11.02 18.30
C VAL A 477 -9.37 11.07 17.39
N PHE A 478 -10.57 10.83 17.92
CA PHE A 478 -11.82 10.83 17.18
C PHE A 478 -12.45 12.23 17.14
N PHE A 479 -13.32 12.48 16.16
CA PHE A 479 -14.13 13.72 16.10
C PHE A 479 -15.02 13.86 17.32
N GLU A 480 -15.69 12.77 17.69
CA GLU A 480 -16.50 12.65 18.88
C GLU A 480 -16.04 11.44 19.69
N PRO A 481 -15.72 11.58 20.99
CA PRO A 481 -15.28 10.48 21.80
C PRO A 481 -16.31 9.35 21.86
N GLY A 482 -15.88 8.12 21.61
CA GLY A 482 -16.78 6.97 21.60
C GLY A 482 -17.49 6.70 20.27
N TYR A 483 -17.22 7.51 19.23
CA TYR A 483 -17.85 7.37 17.91
C TYR A 483 -16.82 7.25 16.79
N PHE A 484 -17.13 6.44 15.81
CA PHE A 484 -16.45 6.42 14.53
C PHE A 484 -16.69 7.73 13.74
N ASN A 485 -15.92 7.99 12.70
CA ASN A 485 -16.08 9.17 11.86
C ASN A 485 -17.41 9.18 11.09
N ASP A 486 -18.00 8.01 10.82
CA ASP A 486 -19.32 7.87 10.21
C ASP A 486 -20.50 8.13 11.18
N GLY A 487 -20.20 8.32 12.47
CA GLY A 487 -21.17 8.58 13.51
C GLY A 487 -21.71 7.34 14.23
N GLU A 488 -21.23 6.16 13.91
CA GLU A 488 -21.58 4.94 14.63
C GLU A 488 -20.90 4.92 16.00
N GLU A 489 -21.62 4.49 17.04
CA GLU A 489 -21.10 4.37 18.41
C GLU A 489 -20.20 3.12 18.55
N MET A 490 -19.04 3.29 19.18
CA MET A 490 -18.15 2.20 19.56
C MET A 490 -18.63 1.52 20.82
N ASN A 491 -19.25 0.37 20.68
CA ASN A 491 -20.03 -0.27 21.75
C ASN A 491 -19.22 -1.24 22.63
N PHE A 492 -17.89 -1.37 22.43
CA PHE A 492 -17.09 -2.33 23.16
C PHE A 492 -15.90 -1.67 23.86
N SER A 493 -15.66 -2.11 25.10
CA SER A 493 -14.33 -2.06 25.71
C SER A 493 -13.56 -3.33 25.35
N ILE A 494 -12.23 -3.20 25.24
CA ILE A 494 -11.34 -4.26 24.76
C ILE A 494 -10.26 -4.46 25.81
N THR A 495 -10.22 -5.60 26.47
CA THR A 495 -9.26 -5.91 27.55
C THR A 495 -8.32 -7.03 27.12
N ILE A 496 -7.03 -6.84 27.30
CA ILE A 496 -6.01 -7.86 27.04
C ILE A 496 -5.93 -8.76 28.28
N LYS A 497 -6.47 -9.97 28.19
CA LYS A 497 -6.58 -10.90 29.32
C LYS A 497 -5.34 -11.76 29.56
N GLU A 498 -4.70 -12.13 28.46
CA GLU A 498 -3.50 -12.96 28.46
C GLU A 498 -2.62 -12.52 27.32
N LEU A 499 -1.33 -12.43 27.53
CA LEU A 499 -0.34 -12.14 26.51
C LEU A 499 0.92 -12.98 26.78
N THR A 500 1.24 -13.85 25.82
CA THR A 500 2.45 -14.69 25.83
C THR A 500 3.19 -14.54 24.51
N ASP A 501 4.30 -15.24 24.32
CA ASP A 501 5.00 -15.23 23.01
C ASP A 501 4.21 -15.97 21.91
N GLU A 502 3.27 -16.86 22.29
CA GLU A 502 2.56 -17.74 21.34
C GLU A 502 1.13 -17.30 21.05
N LYS A 503 0.51 -16.55 21.96
CA LYS A 503 -0.90 -16.16 21.86
C LYS A 503 -1.25 -14.94 22.69
N ALA A 504 -2.33 -14.29 22.28
CA ALA A 504 -3.03 -13.29 23.07
C ALA A 504 -4.52 -13.66 23.21
N VAL A 505 -5.10 -13.45 24.38
CA VAL A 505 -6.54 -13.58 24.64
C VAL A 505 -7.12 -12.20 24.89
N ILE A 506 -8.07 -11.80 24.03
CA ILE A 506 -8.67 -10.48 24.05
C ILE A 506 -10.16 -10.59 24.38
N LYS A 507 -10.60 -9.86 25.38
CA LYS A 507 -11.98 -9.83 25.86
C LYS A 507 -12.69 -8.57 25.35
N PHE A 508 -13.91 -8.76 24.86
CA PHE A 508 -14.81 -7.72 24.39
C PHE A 508 -16.03 -7.65 25.31
N GLU A 509 -16.28 -6.51 25.92
CA GLU A 509 -17.43 -6.26 26.80
C GLU A 509 -18.19 -5.04 26.30
N LYS A 510 -19.53 -5.16 26.23
CA LYS A 510 -20.37 -4.02 25.82
C LYS A 510 -20.29 -2.87 26.83
N LEU A 511 -20.18 -1.68 26.28
CA LEU A 511 -20.33 -0.46 27.05
C LEU A 511 -21.81 -0.23 27.32
N ASN A 512 -22.15 0.16 28.58
CA ASN A 512 -23.53 0.40 29.03
C ASN A 512 -23.99 1.81 28.69
#